data_263dec3fe9e827adb434fa476b0db209
#
_entry.id   263dec3fe9e827adb434fa476b0db209
#
_cell.length_a   1.000
_cell.length_b   1.000
_cell.length_c   1.000
_cell.angle_alpha   90.00
_cell.angle_beta   90.00
_cell.angle_gamma   90.00
#
_symmetry.space_group_name_H-M   'P 1'
#
loop_
_entity.id
_entity.type
_entity.pdbx_description
1 polymer ?
#
loop_
_entity_poly.entity_id
_entity_poly.type
_entity_poly.pdbx_seq_one_letter_code
_entity_poly.pdbx_strand_id
1 'polypeptide(L)'
;RIPPWKRLTVIITMTSQANVIAVDSGLPEFEDRANQETRYTTCYMCACRCGIKVTVEDNKVRFIQGNPNHPINKGVLCAKGSAGIMQVNAPSRLRAPLKRVGPRGSGEFEEISWDEALEIAAGWLKPLRAEAPEKLAFFTGRDQSQSFTGWWAQQFGTPNYAAHGGFCSVNMATAGIYTMGGAFW
;
A
#
# COMPACT_ATOMS: atom_id res chain seq x y z
N ARG A 1 5.30 28.30 -28.42
CA ARG A 1 6.32 29.09 -27.66
C ARG A 1 6.14 28.72 -26.20
N ILE A 2 7.11 27.94 -25.67
CA ILE A 2 7.19 27.55 -24.25
C ILE A 2 7.67 28.79 -23.50
N PRO A 3 7.00 29.20 -22.38
CA PRO A 3 7.46 30.32 -21.58
C PRO A 3 8.83 29.98 -20.97
N PRO A 4 9.70 30.96 -20.74
CA PRO A 4 11.07 30.73 -20.29
C PRO A 4 11.08 30.42 -18.80
N TRP A 5 10.84 29.17 -18.47
CA TRP A 5 11.16 28.65 -17.14
C TRP A 5 12.67 28.63 -17.04
N LYS A 6 13.18 29.44 -16.12
CA LYS A 6 14.61 29.57 -15.84
C LYS A 6 15.23 28.19 -15.70
N ARG A 7 16.31 27.97 -16.48
CA ARG A 7 17.11 26.75 -16.38
C ARG A 7 17.62 26.63 -14.96
N LEU A 8 17.24 25.57 -14.25
CA LEU A 8 17.85 25.17 -13.00
C LEU A 8 19.26 24.70 -13.34
N THR A 9 20.26 25.50 -13.08
CA THR A 9 21.65 25.07 -13.10
C THR A 9 22.01 24.59 -11.70
N VAL A 10 22.01 23.28 -11.50
CA VAL A 10 22.52 22.68 -10.27
C VAL A 10 24.04 22.69 -10.37
N ILE A 11 24.71 23.59 -9.67
CA ILE A 11 26.17 23.59 -9.50
C ILE A 11 26.46 22.80 -8.23
N ILE A 12 26.93 21.56 -8.35
CA ILE A 12 27.44 20.78 -7.22
C ILE A 12 28.94 21.16 -7.08
N THR A 13 29.26 21.99 -6.13
CA THR A 13 30.65 22.23 -5.73
C THR A 13 30.98 21.35 -4.53
N MET A 14 31.82 20.34 -4.73
CA MET A 14 32.33 19.52 -3.63
C MET A 14 33.48 20.28 -2.95
N THR A 15 33.27 20.77 -1.74
CA THR A 15 34.35 21.23 -0.85
C THR A 15 34.45 20.26 0.32
N SER A 16 35.70 20.03 0.77
CA SER A 16 36.10 19.00 1.75
C SER A 16 35.69 19.27 3.22
N GLN A 17 34.77 20.17 3.46
CA GLN A 17 34.17 20.38 4.78
C GLN A 17 32.64 20.26 4.61
N ALA A 18 32.03 19.37 5.38
CA ALA A 18 30.61 19.07 5.35
C ALA A 18 29.79 20.26 5.88
N ASN A 19 29.71 21.30 5.10
CA ASN A 19 28.67 22.31 5.24
C ASN A 19 27.47 21.84 4.44
N VAL A 20 26.40 21.53 5.13
CA VAL A 20 25.10 21.32 4.51
C VAL A 20 24.74 22.61 3.78
N ILE A 21 24.89 22.61 2.46
CA ILE A 21 24.41 23.71 1.63
C ILE A 21 22.89 23.66 1.71
N ALA A 22 22.29 24.64 2.34
CA ALA A 22 20.86 24.88 2.22
C ALA A 22 20.60 25.21 0.74
N VAL A 23 20.09 24.24 0.01
CA VAL A 23 19.62 24.47 -1.37
C VAL A 23 18.34 25.25 -1.21
N ASP A 24 18.37 26.53 -1.54
CA ASP A 24 17.13 27.26 -1.82
C ASP A 24 16.47 26.55 -3.00
N SER A 25 15.48 25.75 -2.71
CA SER A 25 14.84 24.90 -3.70
C SER A 25 14.04 25.71 -4.73
N GLY A 26 13.81 27.01 -4.49
CA GLY A 26 12.91 27.84 -5.29
C GLY A 26 11.50 27.24 -5.40
N LEU A 27 11.22 26.21 -4.61
CA LEU A 27 9.87 25.66 -4.48
C LEU A 27 9.07 26.62 -3.61
N PRO A 28 7.81 26.92 -3.99
CA PRO A 28 6.96 27.74 -3.16
C PRO A 28 6.89 27.09 -1.76
N GLU A 29 7.23 27.86 -0.72
CA GLU A 29 6.92 27.47 0.64
C GLU A 29 5.43 27.18 0.68
N PHE A 30 5.07 25.98 1.12
CA PHE A 30 3.67 25.68 1.38
C PHE A 30 3.27 26.51 2.58
N GLU A 31 2.62 27.65 2.34
CA GLU A 31 2.03 28.45 3.39
C GLU A 31 1.13 27.56 4.23
N ASP A 32 1.33 27.56 5.54
CA ASP A 32 0.43 26.89 6.48
C ASP A 32 -0.94 27.55 6.36
N ARG A 33 -1.83 26.90 5.61
CA ARG A 33 -3.20 27.38 5.46
C ARG A 33 -3.95 27.14 6.76
N ALA A 34 -4.77 28.10 7.16
CA ALA A 34 -5.44 28.15 8.45
C ALA A 34 -6.26 26.89 8.83
N ASN A 35 -6.62 26.06 7.85
CA ASN A 35 -7.43 24.85 8.04
C ASN A 35 -6.64 23.55 7.81
N GLN A 36 -5.30 23.61 7.84
CA GLN A 36 -4.45 22.41 7.67
C GLN A 36 -4.06 21.83 9.02
N GLU A 37 -4.21 20.52 9.13
CA GLU A 37 -3.68 19.75 10.25
C GLU A 37 -2.70 18.67 9.78
N THR A 38 -1.72 18.41 10.62
CA THR A 38 -0.76 17.32 10.38
C THR A 38 -1.16 16.10 11.19
N ARG A 39 -1.21 14.94 10.51
CA ARG A 39 -1.43 13.63 11.13
C ARG A 39 -0.25 12.71 10.84
N TYR A 40 0.16 11.93 11.84
CA TYR A 40 1.20 10.92 11.71
C TYR A 40 0.57 9.54 11.74
N THR A 41 0.95 8.70 10.79
CA THR A 41 0.42 7.34 10.69
C THR A 41 1.41 6.44 9.93
N THR A 42 0.96 5.25 9.56
CA THR A 42 1.76 4.25 8.85
C THR A 42 1.25 4.08 7.43
N CYS A 43 2.18 4.02 6.47
CA CYS A 43 1.88 3.72 5.08
C CYS A 43 1.40 2.27 4.92
N TYR A 44 0.31 2.07 4.21
CA TYR A 44 -0.29 0.76 3.97
C TYR A 44 -0.17 0.26 2.53
N MET A 45 0.65 0.91 1.70
CA MET A 45 0.81 0.58 0.28
C MET A 45 1.63 -0.69 0.04
N CYS A 46 2.45 -1.11 1.00
CA CYS A 46 3.24 -2.34 0.94
C CYS A 46 3.65 -2.82 2.34
N ALA A 47 4.37 -3.92 2.42
CA ALA A 47 4.81 -4.51 3.68
C ALA A 47 5.87 -3.70 4.46
N CYS A 48 6.49 -2.67 3.87
CA CYS A 48 7.52 -1.87 4.55
C CYS A 48 6.97 -1.01 5.68
N ARG A 49 5.67 -0.68 5.67
CA ARG A 49 4.98 0.05 6.75
C ARG A 49 5.72 1.30 7.20
N CYS A 50 6.20 2.10 6.25
CA CYS A 50 6.90 3.35 6.53
C CYS A 50 6.04 4.31 7.35
N GLY A 51 6.65 5.01 8.29
CA GLY A 51 6.00 6.12 9.00
C GLY A 51 5.77 7.29 8.05
N ILE A 52 4.56 7.81 8.01
CA ILE A 52 4.19 8.92 7.14
C ILE A 52 3.64 10.11 7.93
N LYS A 53 3.85 11.29 7.36
CA LYS A 53 3.22 12.54 7.75
C LYS A 53 2.17 12.88 6.70
N VAL A 54 0.95 13.10 7.12
CA VAL A 54 -0.20 13.38 6.26
C VAL A 54 -0.71 14.79 6.55
N THR A 55 -0.83 15.60 5.52
CA THR A 55 -1.48 16.90 5.61
C THR A 55 -2.97 16.73 5.26
N VAL A 56 -3.82 17.15 6.16
CA VAL A 56 -5.28 17.11 6.02
C VAL A 56 -5.81 18.52 6.01
N GLU A 57 -6.67 18.84 5.08
CA GLU A 57 -7.35 20.13 4.93
C GLU A 57 -8.85 19.86 4.73
N ASP A 58 -9.69 20.47 5.54
CA ASP A 58 -11.14 20.27 5.50
C ASP A 58 -11.53 18.78 5.51
N ASN A 59 -10.89 18.00 6.39
CA ASN A 59 -11.10 16.56 6.52
C ASN A 59 -10.74 15.74 5.26
N LYS A 60 -9.94 16.30 4.34
CA LYS A 60 -9.45 15.61 3.13
C LYS A 60 -7.94 15.52 3.14
N VAL A 61 -7.42 14.36 2.77
CA VAL A 61 -5.98 14.19 2.58
C VAL A 61 -5.52 15.02 1.39
N ARG A 62 -4.55 15.91 1.62
CA ARG A 62 -3.97 16.79 0.61
C ARG A 62 -2.58 16.38 0.19
N PHE A 63 -1.78 15.91 1.16
CA PHE A 63 -0.42 15.55 0.88
C PHE A 63 0.06 14.42 1.79
N ILE A 64 0.90 13.53 1.26
CA ILE A 64 1.51 12.42 1.98
C ILE A 64 3.01 12.46 1.75
N GLN A 65 3.79 12.50 2.84
CA GLN A 65 5.25 12.44 2.82
C GLN A 65 5.77 11.52 3.92
N GLY A 66 7.04 11.17 3.87
CA GLY A 66 7.67 10.41 4.95
C GLY A 66 7.72 11.21 6.25
N ASN A 67 7.59 10.52 7.37
CA ASN A 67 7.74 11.12 8.68
C ASN A 67 9.23 11.24 9.03
N PRO A 68 9.80 12.46 9.14
CA PRO A 68 11.22 12.64 9.43
C PRO A 68 11.62 12.14 10.83
N ASN A 69 10.67 12.08 11.76
CA ASN A 69 10.90 11.61 13.13
C ASN A 69 10.72 10.09 13.27
N HIS A 70 10.38 9.38 12.21
CA HIS A 70 10.23 7.92 12.29
C HIS A 70 11.60 7.24 12.33
N PRO A 71 11.88 6.33 13.29
CA PRO A 71 13.22 5.81 13.55
C PRO A 71 13.81 5.00 12.38
N ILE A 72 12.97 4.40 11.55
CA ILE A 72 13.41 3.53 10.46
C ILE A 72 13.54 4.31 9.14
N ASN A 73 12.46 4.87 8.62
CA ASN A 73 12.49 5.51 7.31
C ASN A 73 12.89 7.00 7.32
N LYS A 74 12.96 7.66 8.49
CA LYS A 74 13.54 9.00 8.69
C LYS A 74 13.16 10.01 7.61
N GLY A 75 11.87 10.05 7.24
CA GLY A 75 11.36 10.96 6.21
C GLY A 75 11.41 10.42 4.78
N VAL A 76 12.09 9.30 4.53
CA VAL A 76 12.10 8.69 3.18
C VAL A 76 10.77 7.99 2.92
N LEU A 77 10.19 8.27 1.75
CA LEU A 77 8.97 7.61 1.28
C LEU A 77 9.09 7.32 -0.22
N CYS A 78 8.73 6.14 -0.64
CA CYS A 78 8.76 5.77 -2.05
C CYS A 78 7.53 6.34 -2.80
N ALA A 79 7.61 6.33 -4.12
CA ALA A 79 6.53 6.82 -4.99
C ALA A 79 5.17 6.17 -4.71
N LYS A 80 5.12 4.89 -4.34
CA LYS A 80 3.88 4.20 -3.97
C LYS A 80 3.22 4.86 -2.76
N GLY A 81 4.00 5.16 -1.72
CA GLY A 81 3.49 5.79 -0.51
C GLY A 81 2.94 7.19 -0.77
N SER A 82 3.66 8.00 -1.55
CA SER A 82 3.21 9.34 -1.95
C SER A 82 1.97 9.28 -2.84
N ALA A 83 1.89 8.30 -3.75
CA ALA A 83 0.74 8.09 -4.63
C ALA A 83 -0.52 7.57 -3.90
N GLY A 84 -0.41 7.19 -2.62
CA GLY A 84 -1.56 6.76 -1.81
C GLY A 84 -2.72 7.76 -1.78
N ILE A 85 -2.42 9.04 -1.92
CA ILE A 85 -3.45 10.09 -2.03
C ILE A 85 -4.37 9.88 -3.24
N MET A 86 -3.83 9.41 -4.37
CA MET A 86 -4.60 9.13 -5.57
C MET A 86 -5.59 7.98 -5.34
N GLN A 87 -5.16 6.95 -4.59
CA GLN A 87 -6.01 5.82 -4.25
C GLN A 87 -7.14 6.23 -3.28
N VAL A 88 -6.84 7.07 -2.30
CA VAL A 88 -7.85 7.56 -1.34
C VAL A 88 -8.92 8.40 -2.02
N ASN A 89 -8.51 9.27 -2.96
CA ASN A 89 -9.37 10.24 -3.62
C ASN A 89 -9.86 9.80 -5.01
N ALA A 90 -9.55 8.56 -5.44
CA ALA A 90 -9.93 8.09 -6.76
C ALA A 90 -11.45 8.12 -6.98
N PRO A 91 -11.96 8.73 -8.05
CA PRO A 91 -13.38 8.73 -8.38
C PRO A 91 -13.92 7.31 -8.58
N SER A 92 -13.07 6.39 -9.06
CA SER A 92 -13.39 4.97 -9.29
C SER A 92 -13.29 4.10 -8.03
N ARG A 93 -12.99 4.69 -6.86
CA ARG A 93 -12.90 3.92 -5.62
C ARG A 93 -14.27 3.32 -5.26
N LEU A 94 -14.30 2.00 -5.07
CA LEU A 94 -15.49 1.29 -4.60
C LEU A 94 -15.87 1.77 -3.19
N ARG A 95 -17.15 2.05 -2.98
CA ARG A 95 -17.71 2.53 -1.70
C ARG A 95 -18.72 1.56 -1.10
N ALA A 96 -19.17 0.61 -1.89
CA ALA A 96 -20.07 -0.46 -1.49
C ALA A 96 -19.62 -1.79 -2.11
N PRO A 97 -20.06 -2.94 -1.58
CA PRO A 97 -19.85 -4.22 -2.22
C PRO A 97 -20.52 -4.27 -3.60
N LEU A 98 -19.87 -4.94 -4.53
CA LEU A 98 -20.38 -5.13 -5.88
C LEU A 98 -20.66 -6.61 -6.13
N LYS A 99 -21.87 -6.91 -6.58
CA LYS A 99 -22.29 -8.23 -7.04
C LYS A 99 -22.30 -8.27 -8.56
N ARG A 100 -21.63 -9.26 -9.13
CA ARG A 100 -21.68 -9.45 -10.58
C ARG A 100 -23.04 -9.97 -11.01
N VAL A 101 -23.65 -9.30 -11.98
CA VAL A 101 -24.96 -9.66 -12.54
C VAL A 101 -24.86 -10.19 -13.97
N GLY A 102 -23.76 -9.87 -14.67
CA GLY A 102 -23.51 -10.36 -16.03
C GLY A 102 -22.65 -11.63 -16.10
N PRO A 103 -22.41 -12.15 -17.28
CA PRO A 103 -21.49 -13.26 -17.52
C PRO A 103 -20.08 -12.95 -17.02
N ARG A 104 -19.30 -13.99 -16.76
CA ARG A 104 -17.91 -13.82 -16.35
C ARG A 104 -17.12 -13.06 -17.44
N GLY A 105 -16.52 -11.95 -17.07
CA GLY A 105 -15.77 -11.08 -17.97
C GLY A 105 -16.56 -9.93 -18.59
N SER A 106 -17.89 -9.84 -18.41
CA SER A 106 -18.69 -8.73 -18.94
C SER A 106 -18.43 -7.38 -18.26
N GLY A 107 -17.96 -7.40 -17.00
CA GLY A 107 -17.78 -6.18 -16.22
C GLY A 107 -19.10 -5.60 -15.66
N GLU A 108 -20.20 -6.34 -15.73
CA GLU A 108 -21.50 -5.90 -15.26
C GLU A 108 -21.67 -6.22 -13.77
N PHE A 109 -21.84 -5.16 -12.98
CA PHE A 109 -21.96 -5.23 -11.52
C PHE A 109 -23.10 -4.33 -11.03
N GLU A 110 -23.71 -4.72 -9.92
CA GLU A 110 -24.65 -3.90 -9.16
C GLU A 110 -24.13 -3.68 -7.73
N GLU A 111 -24.43 -2.53 -7.14
CA GLU A 111 -24.14 -2.26 -5.74
C GLU A 111 -25.15 -3.00 -4.86
N ILE A 112 -24.64 -3.67 -3.82
CA ILE A 112 -25.44 -4.37 -2.81
C ILE A 112 -25.07 -3.90 -1.41
N SER A 113 -25.91 -4.21 -0.43
CA SER A 113 -25.60 -3.94 0.97
C SER A 113 -24.48 -4.85 1.49
N TRP A 114 -23.82 -4.43 2.59
CA TRP A 114 -22.86 -5.29 3.30
C TRP A 114 -23.51 -6.55 3.87
N ASP A 115 -24.76 -6.47 4.34
CA ASP A 115 -25.47 -7.62 4.90
C ASP A 115 -25.74 -8.65 3.79
N GLU A 116 -26.22 -8.21 2.62
CA GLU A 116 -26.40 -9.09 1.46
C GLU A 116 -25.08 -9.71 1.00
N ALA A 117 -23.99 -8.93 0.94
CA ALA A 117 -22.69 -9.44 0.54
C ALA A 117 -22.17 -10.51 1.50
N LEU A 118 -22.34 -10.31 2.80
CA LEU A 118 -21.93 -11.27 3.84
C LEU A 118 -22.81 -12.54 3.81
N GLU A 119 -24.11 -12.42 3.58
CA GLU A 119 -25.01 -13.56 3.43
C GLU A 119 -24.62 -14.41 2.22
N ILE A 120 -24.36 -13.80 1.07
CA ILE A 120 -23.92 -14.49 -0.15
C ILE A 120 -22.59 -15.23 0.13
N ALA A 121 -21.59 -14.53 0.70
CA ALA A 121 -20.30 -15.12 0.99
C ALA A 121 -20.40 -16.29 1.99
N ALA A 122 -21.19 -16.11 3.05
CA ALA A 122 -21.45 -17.17 4.01
C ALA A 122 -22.19 -18.35 3.38
N GLY A 123 -23.15 -18.08 2.48
CA GLY A 123 -23.88 -19.10 1.75
C GLY A 123 -22.97 -19.98 0.88
N TRP A 124 -21.90 -19.43 0.31
CA TRP A 124 -20.91 -20.20 -0.45
C TRP A 124 -19.93 -20.96 0.47
N LEU A 125 -19.50 -20.35 1.54
CA LEU A 125 -18.44 -20.90 2.39
C LEU A 125 -18.91 -21.94 3.39
N LYS A 126 -20.13 -21.82 3.93
CA LYS A 126 -20.67 -22.76 4.92
C LYS A 126 -20.75 -24.20 4.41
N PRO A 127 -21.34 -24.50 3.22
CA PRO A 127 -21.36 -25.85 2.67
C PRO A 127 -19.94 -26.39 2.42
N LEU A 128 -19.05 -25.58 1.85
CA LEU A 128 -17.66 -25.97 1.61
C LEU A 128 -16.96 -26.36 2.90
N ARG A 129 -17.11 -25.56 3.96
CA ARG A 129 -16.54 -25.87 5.25
C ARG A 129 -17.04 -27.17 5.85
N ALA A 130 -18.34 -27.47 5.67
CA ALA A 130 -18.96 -28.65 6.26
C ALA A 130 -18.63 -29.95 5.50
N GLU A 131 -18.53 -29.89 4.18
CA GLU A 131 -18.51 -31.08 3.33
C GLU A 131 -17.17 -31.31 2.61
N ALA A 132 -16.46 -30.25 2.23
CA ALA A 132 -15.27 -30.33 1.39
C ALA A 132 -14.33 -29.12 1.58
N PRO A 133 -13.81 -28.88 2.78
CA PRO A 133 -12.97 -27.69 3.06
C PRO A 133 -11.72 -27.63 2.20
N GLU A 134 -11.19 -28.76 1.74
CA GLU A 134 -10.05 -28.87 0.84
C GLU A 134 -10.31 -28.24 -0.54
N LYS A 135 -11.56 -27.98 -0.93
CA LYS A 135 -11.89 -27.28 -2.18
C LYS A 135 -11.68 -25.78 -2.13
N LEU A 136 -11.48 -25.21 -0.92
CA LEU A 136 -11.10 -23.81 -0.77
C LEU A 136 -9.59 -23.66 -0.89
N ALA A 137 -9.14 -22.89 -1.88
CA ALA A 137 -7.76 -22.40 -1.96
C ALA A 137 -7.72 -20.95 -1.47
N PHE A 138 -6.85 -20.65 -0.49
CA PHE A 138 -6.72 -19.35 0.12
C PHE A 138 -5.32 -18.77 -0.12
N PHE A 139 -5.25 -17.72 -0.93
CA PHE A 139 -4.01 -17.02 -1.25
C PHE A 139 -3.99 -15.64 -0.61
N THR A 140 -2.89 -15.28 0.03
CA THR A 140 -2.72 -13.97 0.64
C THR A 140 -1.54 -13.21 0.07
N GLY A 141 -1.64 -11.87 0.05
CA GLY A 141 -0.54 -11.00 -0.26
C GLY A 141 0.46 -10.88 0.89
N ARG A 142 1.50 -10.08 0.71
CA ARG A 142 2.45 -9.72 1.76
C ARG A 142 1.83 -8.68 2.69
N ASP A 143 1.01 -9.13 3.59
CA ASP A 143 0.31 -8.34 4.59
C ASP A 143 0.75 -8.77 6.01
N GLN A 144 0.74 -7.86 6.96
CA GLN A 144 1.04 -8.17 8.35
C GLN A 144 -0.07 -8.96 9.04
N SER A 145 -1.26 -9.02 8.45
CA SER A 145 -2.35 -9.89 8.89
C SER A 145 -2.25 -11.34 8.41
N GLN A 146 -1.14 -11.74 7.77
CA GLN A 146 -0.97 -13.11 7.25
C GLN A 146 -1.12 -14.19 8.34
N SER A 147 -0.62 -13.93 9.53
CA SER A 147 -0.78 -14.87 10.65
C SER A 147 -2.25 -15.08 11.01
N PHE A 148 -3.03 -14.04 11.01
CA PHE A 148 -4.47 -14.10 11.26
C PHE A 148 -5.20 -14.85 10.14
N THR A 149 -4.89 -14.57 8.89
CA THR A 149 -5.50 -15.25 7.73
C THR A 149 -5.09 -16.72 7.64
N GLY A 150 -3.85 -17.05 8.02
CA GLY A 150 -3.39 -18.44 8.12
C GLY A 150 -4.15 -19.21 9.22
N TRP A 151 -4.32 -18.59 10.38
CA TRP A 151 -5.14 -19.16 11.44
C TRP A 151 -6.59 -19.36 10.98
N TRP A 152 -7.18 -18.39 10.29
CA TRP A 152 -8.52 -18.52 9.73
C TRP A 152 -8.64 -19.69 8.75
N ALA A 153 -7.67 -19.87 7.85
CA ALA A 153 -7.65 -21.01 6.93
C ALA A 153 -7.60 -22.36 7.67
N GLN A 154 -6.82 -22.45 8.74
CA GLN A 154 -6.79 -23.63 9.59
C GLN A 154 -8.15 -23.88 10.26
N GLN A 155 -8.78 -22.85 10.80
CA GLN A 155 -10.11 -22.97 11.43
C GLN A 155 -11.21 -23.29 10.40
N PHE A 156 -11.04 -22.89 9.17
CA PHE A 156 -11.90 -23.29 8.06
C PHE A 156 -11.75 -24.78 7.75
N GLY A 157 -10.54 -25.31 7.86
CA GLY A 157 -10.21 -26.71 7.61
C GLY A 157 -9.57 -26.95 6.23
N THR A 158 -9.16 -25.88 5.51
CA THR A 158 -8.49 -26.05 4.22
C THR A 158 -6.99 -26.23 4.40
N PRO A 159 -6.37 -27.24 3.73
CA PRO A 159 -4.90 -27.35 3.63
C PRO A 159 -4.32 -26.42 2.56
N ASN A 160 -5.15 -25.85 1.70
CA ASN A 160 -4.73 -25.12 0.51
C ASN A 160 -4.52 -23.62 0.82
N TYR A 161 -3.60 -23.33 1.74
CA TYR A 161 -3.19 -21.98 2.09
C TYR A 161 -1.82 -21.64 1.54
N ALA A 162 -1.71 -20.52 0.85
CA ALA A 162 -0.46 -20.00 0.36
C ALA A 162 -0.32 -18.50 0.62
N ALA A 163 0.80 -18.12 1.24
CA ALA A 163 1.14 -16.73 1.52
C ALA A 163 2.25 -16.25 0.58
N HIS A 164 2.30 -14.95 0.35
CA HIS A 164 3.31 -14.28 -0.48
C HIS A 164 4.76 -14.69 -0.14
N GLY A 165 5.05 -14.93 1.15
CA GLY A 165 6.38 -15.35 1.59
C GLY A 165 6.91 -16.55 0.82
N GLY A 166 6.06 -17.56 0.56
CA GLY A 166 6.43 -18.77 -0.19
C GLY A 166 6.70 -18.51 -1.67
N PHE A 167 6.07 -17.53 -2.28
CA PHE A 167 6.21 -17.25 -3.71
C PHE A 167 7.29 -16.24 -4.05
N CYS A 168 7.47 -15.20 -3.23
CA CYS A 168 8.37 -14.09 -3.51
C CYS A 168 9.64 -14.17 -2.66
N SER A 169 9.49 -14.13 -1.35
CA SER A 169 10.63 -14.01 -0.44
C SER A 169 11.55 -15.23 -0.45
N VAL A 170 10.99 -16.43 -0.53
CA VAL A 170 11.78 -17.66 -0.63
C VAL A 170 12.53 -17.73 -1.96
N ASN A 171 11.88 -17.36 -3.06
CA ASN A 171 12.54 -17.34 -4.38
C ASN A 171 13.68 -16.32 -4.41
N MET A 172 13.47 -15.12 -3.84
CA MET A 172 14.51 -14.11 -3.76
C MET A 172 15.70 -14.56 -2.90
N ALA A 173 15.42 -15.15 -1.73
CA ALA A 173 16.45 -15.71 -0.85
C ALA A 173 17.24 -16.83 -1.54
N THR A 174 16.55 -17.73 -2.21
CA THR A 174 17.17 -18.83 -2.98
C THR A 174 18.07 -18.28 -4.09
N ALA A 175 17.57 -17.33 -4.88
CA ALA A 175 18.37 -16.68 -5.91
C ALA A 175 19.62 -16.00 -5.32
N GLY A 176 19.50 -15.29 -4.18
CA GLY A 176 20.61 -14.68 -3.49
C GLY A 176 21.68 -15.68 -3.03
N ILE A 177 21.25 -16.80 -2.49
CA ILE A 177 22.17 -17.88 -2.08
C ILE A 177 22.96 -18.40 -3.27
N TYR A 178 22.30 -18.67 -4.39
CA TYR A 178 22.97 -19.20 -5.60
C TYR A 178 23.86 -18.18 -6.31
N THR A 179 23.50 -16.91 -6.30
CA THR A 179 24.22 -15.87 -7.07
C THR A 179 25.28 -15.13 -6.26
N MET A 180 25.05 -14.93 -4.97
CA MET A 180 25.89 -14.11 -4.10
C MET A 180 26.45 -14.88 -2.88
N GLY A 181 26.10 -16.15 -2.72
CA GLY A 181 26.54 -16.95 -1.59
C GLY A 181 25.81 -16.69 -0.28
N GLY A 182 24.76 -15.90 -0.28
CA GLY A 182 23.98 -15.57 0.93
C GLY A 182 22.60 -14.99 0.63
N ALA A 183 21.64 -15.30 1.49
CA ALA A 183 20.35 -14.62 1.45
C ALA A 183 20.49 -13.22 2.04
N PHE A 184 19.95 -12.21 1.38
CA PHE A 184 19.86 -10.85 1.89
C PHE A 184 18.40 -10.43 2.04
N TRP A 185 18.15 -9.67 3.06
CA TRP A 185 16.85 -9.10 3.42
C TRP A 185 17.00 -7.64 3.79
#